data_a0d03d228db512652641e8f4a72c7848
#
_entry.id   a0d03d228db512652641e8f4a72c7848
#
_cell.length_a   1.000
_cell.length_b   1.000
_cell.length_c   1.000
_cell.angle_alpha   90.00
_cell.angle_beta   90.00
_cell.angle_gamma   90.00
#
_symmetry.space_group_name_H-M   'P 1'
#
loop_
_entity.id
_entity.type
_entity.pdbx_description
1 polymer ?
#
loop_
_entity_poly.entity_id
_entity_poly.type
_entity_poly.pdbx_seq_one_letter_code
_entity_poly.pdbx_strand_id
1 'polypeptide(L)'
;MGRHLTAVLSAATIVAALSLSGCSSDEHGASTESEPAPASASATSTAAAQVAPLPPPDDLAKVLYRLADPGVPGTQKLNLVEGATPDNAAVFDQFATALLNGGFAPMKFDVRDVAWSDRDPADVVANVNVSSPNPRGPRFSFPMEFTPFQGGWQLSARTADVLLAYSPAQVAPPAATPGR
;
A
#
# COMPACT_ATOMS: atom_id res chain seq x y z
N MET A 1 8.62 -11.62 -43.70
CA MET A 1 10.01 -12.16 -43.70
C MET A 1 10.76 -11.55 -42.54
N GLY A 2 11.38 -12.37 -41.71
CA GLY A 2 12.36 -11.93 -40.70
C GLY A 2 11.92 -12.08 -39.25
N ARG A 3 12.00 -13.30 -38.78
CA ARG A 3 11.98 -13.81 -37.41
C ARG A 3 13.33 -13.49 -36.75
N HIS A 4 13.36 -12.99 -35.55
CA HIS A 4 14.47 -13.26 -34.63
C HIS A 4 13.94 -13.38 -33.20
N LEU A 5 13.79 -14.65 -32.79
CA LEU A 5 13.74 -15.09 -31.39
C LEU A 5 15.21 -15.10 -30.88
N THR A 6 15.45 -14.47 -29.75
CA THR A 6 16.62 -14.76 -28.93
C THR A 6 16.17 -15.04 -27.50
N ALA A 7 16.10 -16.32 -27.19
CA ALA A 7 15.99 -16.82 -25.82
C ALA A 7 17.39 -16.80 -25.19
N VAL A 8 17.54 -16.17 -24.03
CA VAL A 8 18.73 -16.30 -23.20
C VAL A 8 18.30 -16.93 -21.89
N LEU A 9 18.63 -18.23 -21.76
CA LEU A 9 18.62 -18.96 -20.49
C LEU A 9 19.88 -18.57 -19.71
N SER A 10 19.72 -18.06 -18.52
CA SER A 10 20.81 -17.98 -17.53
C SER A 10 20.46 -18.84 -16.32
N ALA A 11 21.16 -19.95 -16.21
CA ALA A 11 21.15 -20.83 -15.05
C ALA A 11 22.05 -20.22 -13.96
N ALA A 12 21.55 -19.97 -12.77
CA ALA A 12 22.31 -19.58 -11.59
C ALA A 12 22.35 -20.77 -10.62
N THR A 13 23.55 -21.29 -10.43
CA THR A 13 23.90 -22.39 -9.49
C THR A 13 23.93 -21.87 -8.07
N ILE A 14 23.20 -22.57 -7.20
CA ILE A 14 23.21 -22.36 -5.74
C ILE A 14 24.31 -23.27 -5.15
N VAL A 15 25.29 -22.69 -4.47
CA VAL A 15 26.24 -23.40 -3.64
C VAL A 15 25.81 -23.27 -2.18
N ALA A 16 25.41 -24.38 -1.61
CA ALA A 16 25.15 -24.52 -0.17
C ALA A 16 26.45 -24.96 0.55
N ALA A 17 26.94 -24.14 1.46
CA ALA A 17 28.00 -24.47 2.36
C ALA A 17 27.47 -24.78 3.76
N LEU A 18 27.44 -26.06 4.13
CA LEU A 18 27.19 -26.55 5.48
C LEU A 18 28.55 -26.59 6.23
N SER A 19 28.68 -25.83 7.29
CA SER A 19 29.78 -25.94 8.25
C SER A 19 29.29 -26.50 9.57
N LEU A 20 29.56 -27.76 9.81
CA LEU A 20 29.50 -28.40 11.11
C LEU A 20 30.83 -28.13 11.84
N SER A 21 30.77 -27.70 13.07
CA SER A 21 31.87 -27.81 14.06
C SER A 21 31.17 -28.11 15.39
N GLY A 22 31.28 -29.27 16.01
CA GLY A 22 32.47 -30.00 16.37
C GLY A 22 32.63 -29.84 17.90
N CYS A 23 31.89 -30.71 18.70
CA CYS A 23 32.17 -30.90 20.12
C CYS A 23 33.53 -31.58 20.29
N SER A 24 34.34 -31.11 21.21
CA SER A 24 35.41 -31.91 21.83
C SER A 24 35.32 -31.75 23.33
N SER A 25 35.02 -32.84 23.97
CA SER A 25 35.23 -33.09 25.40
C SER A 25 36.68 -33.46 25.61
N ASP A 26 37.34 -32.93 26.63
CA ASP A 26 38.39 -33.63 27.34
C ASP A 26 38.43 -33.17 28.80
N GLU A 27 38.42 -34.20 29.65
CA GLU A 27 38.58 -34.19 31.12
C GLU A 27 39.99 -33.82 31.54
N HIS A 28 40.22 -33.16 32.62
CA HIS A 28 40.94 -33.58 33.83
C HIS A 28 41.30 -32.42 34.76
N GLY A 29 40.78 -32.46 35.95
CA GLY A 29 41.67 -32.41 37.10
C GLY A 29 41.70 -31.15 37.99
N ALA A 30 41.22 -31.34 39.20
CA ALA A 30 41.68 -30.74 40.45
C ALA A 30 41.08 -29.38 40.92
N SER A 31 40.20 -29.56 41.88
CA SER A 31 39.91 -28.75 43.05
C SER A 31 40.70 -27.46 43.27
N THR A 32 40.00 -26.34 43.38
CA THR A 32 40.19 -25.38 44.45
C THR A 32 38.91 -24.55 44.61
N GLU A 33 38.40 -24.54 45.83
CA GLU A 33 37.29 -23.78 46.38
C GLU A 33 37.51 -22.30 46.16
N SER A 34 36.54 -21.62 45.55
CA SER A 34 36.36 -20.15 45.60
C SER A 34 34.92 -19.83 45.19
N GLU A 35 34.23 -19.37 46.19
CA GLU A 35 33.12 -18.40 46.25
C GLU A 35 32.27 -18.15 44.99
N PRO A 36 30.93 -18.32 45.07
CA PRO A 36 30.04 -18.07 43.93
C PRO A 36 29.90 -16.56 43.71
N ALA A 37 30.51 -16.05 42.65
CA ALA A 37 30.15 -14.74 42.10
C ALA A 37 28.69 -14.75 41.62
N PRO A 38 27.92 -13.70 41.86
CA PRO A 38 26.55 -13.63 41.41
C PRO A 38 26.52 -13.64 39.89
N ALA A 39 25.88 -14.65 39.32
CA ALA A 39 25.59 -14.73 37.91
C ALA A 39 24.77 -13.47 37.54
N SER A 40 25.42 -12.56 36.83
CA SER A 40 24.72 -11.52 36.11
C SER A 40 23.80 -12.18 35.08
N ALA A 41 22.54 -12.33 35.45
CA ALA A 41 21.52 -12.68 34.51
C ALA A 41 21.50 -11.55 33.45
N SER A 42 22.11 -11.83 32.30
CA SER A 42 21.88 -11.02 31.11
C SER A 42 20.39 -11.11 30.81
N ALA A 43 19.63 -10.14 31.29
CA ALA A 43 18.27 -9.94 30.85
C ALA A 43 18.37 -9.67 29.36
N THR A 44 18.12 -10.71 28.55
CA THR A 44 17.78 -10.54 27.14
C THR A 44 16.51 -9.76 27.12
N SER A 45 16.63 -8.43 27.07
CA SER A 45 15.52 -7.53 26.77
C SER A 45 15.11 -7.87 25.34
N THR A 46 14.13 -8.75 25.21
CA THR A 46 13.37 -8.89 23.98
C THR A 46 12.70 -7.53 23.81
N ALA A 47 13.36 -6.64 23.07
CA ALA A 47 12.72 -5.41 22.61
C ALA A 47 11.47 -5.86 21.84
N ALA A 48 10.31 -5.75 22.47
CA ALA A 48 9.04 -5.87 21.79
C ALA A 48 9.15 -4.89 20.61
N ALA A 49 9.10 -5.43 19.40
CA ALA A 49 9.03 -4.62 18.20
C ALA A 49 7.86 -3.67 18.43
N GLN A 50 8.15 -2.37 18.59
CA GLN A 50 7.11 -1.36 18.73
C GLN A 50 6.38 -1.36 17.40
N VAL A 51 5.22 -1.98 17.36
CA VAL A 51 4.31 -1.86 16.23
C VAL A 51 3.98 -0.38 16.12
N ALA A 52 4.39 0.23 15.01
CA ALA A 52 4.07 1.63 14.76
C ALA A 52 2.57 1.84 14.93
N PRO A 53 2.12 2.98 15.50
CA PRO A 53 0.69 3.24 15.64
C PRO A 53 0.03 3.31 14.27
N LEU A 54 -1.21 2.80 14.17
CA LEU A 54 -2.02 2.96 12.96
C LEU A 54 -2.25 4.45 12.66
N PRO A 55 -2.29 4.85 11.38
CA PRO A 55 -2.60 6.22 11.00
C PRO A 55 -4.02 6.60 11.42
N PRO A 56 -4.24 7.87 11.77
CA PRO A 56 -5.58 8.39 11.93
C PRO A 56 -6.38 8.25 10.61
N PRO A 57 -7.66 7.88 10.66
CA PRO A 57 -8.52 7.79 9.47
C PRO A 57 -8.51 9.05 8.60
N ASP A 58 -8.41 10.22 9.23
CA ASP A 58 -8.37 11.52 8.55
C ASP A 58 -7.15 11.68 7.63
N ASP A 59 -6.01 11.09 7.96
CA ASP A 59 -4.82 11.18 7.13
C ASP A 59 -4.98 10.38 5.83
N LEU A 60 -5.63 9.24 5.91
CA LEU A 60 -6.00 8.44 4.74
C LEU A 60 -7.08 9.14 3.91
N ALA A 61 -8.08 9.74 4.56
CA ALA A 61 -9.12 10.50 3.88
C ALA A 61 -8.56 11.69 3.10
N LYS A 62 -7.54 12.39 3.63
CA LYS A 62 -6.86 13.51 2.94
C LYS A 62 -6.28 13.11 1.59
N VAL A 63 -5.73 11.89 1.47
CA VAL A 63 -5.21 11.37 0.20
C VAL A 63 -6.32 11.32 -0.85
N LEU A 64 -7.47 10.79 -0.47
CA LEU A 64 -8.64 10.63 -1.35
C LEU A 64 -9.27 11.98 -1.72
N TYR A 65 -9.38 12.90 -0.76
CA TYR A 65 -9.88 14.25 -1.02
C TYR A 65 -9.01 14.99 -2.03
N ARG A 66 -7.68 14.93 -1.86
CA ARG A 66 -6.75 15.57 -2.80
C ARG A 66 -6.76 14.93 -4.18
N LEU A 67 -6.91 13.59 -4.25
CA LEU A 67 -7.01 12.88 -5.53
C LEU A 67 -8.28 13.27 -6.29
N ALA A 68 -9.41 13.40 -5.60
CA ALA A 68 -10.71 13.75 -6.18
C ALA A 68 -10.89 15.26 -6.43
N ASP A 69 -10.03 16.12 -5.92
CA ASP A 69 -10.14 17.57 -6.05
C ASP A 69 -9.75 18.05 -7.47
N PRO A 70 -10.68 18.64 -8.24
CA PRO A 70 -10.38 19.18 -9.57
C PRO A 70 -9.50 20.45 -9.52
N GLY A 71 -9.39 21.11 -8.37
CA GLY A 71 -8.50 22.26 -8.16
C GLY A 71 -7.04 21.91 -7.97
N VAL A 72 -6.73 20.62 -7.72
CA VAL A 72 -5.35 20.12 -7.59
C VAL A 72 -4.91 19.56 -8.94
N PRO A 73 -3.84 20.11 -9.57
CA PRO A 73 -3.30 19.60 -10.82
C PRO A 73 -2.82 18.15 -10.72
N GLY A 74 -3.00 17.34 -11.78
CA GLY A 74 -2.59 15.94 -11.81
C GLY A 74 -1.10 15.73 -11.51
N THR A 75 -0.24 16.67 -11.90
CA THR A 75 1.19 16.65 -11.56
C THR A 75 1.46 16.73 -10.06
N GLN A 76 0.58 17.33 -9.28
CA GLN A 76 0.67 17.40 -7.81
C GLN A 76 0.01 16.19 -7.13
N LYS A 77 -0.67 15.35 -7.89
CA LYS A 77 -1.32 14.13 -7.42
C LYS A 77 -0.43 12.89 -7.52
N LEU A 78 0.72 12.98 -8.19
CA LEU A 78 1.62 11.84 -8.40
C LEU A 78 2.04 11.19 -7.08
N ASN A 79 2.29 11.97 -6.04
CA ASN A 79 2.67 11.48 -4.72
C ASN A 79 1.49 10.91 -3.91
N LEU A 80 0.28 10.92 -4.44
CA LEU A 80 -0.91 10.38 -3.78
C LEU A 80 -1.19 8.93 -4.18
N VAL A 81 -0.47 8.42 -5.19
CA VAL A 81 -0.65 7.07 -5.73
C VAL A 81 0.71 6.40 -5.89
N GLU A 82 0.83 5.22 -5.36
CA GLU A 82 2.02 4.39 -5.46
C GLU A 82 2.37 4.10 -6.92
N GLY A 83 3.65 4.25 -7.26
CA GLY A 83 4.16 3.98 -8.61
C GLY A 83 3.69 4.95 -9.69
N ALA A 84 2.99 6.03 -9.33
CA ALA A 84 2.55 7.01 -10.32
C ALA A 84 3.75 7.73 -10.96
N THR A 85 3.67 7.85 -12.28
CA THR A 85 4.66 8.53 -13.13
C THR A 85 4.06 9.82 -13.72
N PRO A 86 4.86 10.72 -14.27
CA PRO A 86 4.36 11.94 -14.92
C PRO A 86 3.27 11.69 -15.97
N ASP A 87 3.28 10.53 -16.63
CA ASP A 87 2.27 10.15 -17.62
C ASP A 87 0.88 9.95 -17.01
N ASN A 88 0.81 9.65 -15.71
CA ASN A 88 -0.45 9.49 -15.00
C ASN A 88 -1.13 10.83 -14.66
N ALA A 89 -0.44 11.96 -14.76
CA ALA A 89 -0.99 13.25 -14.40
C ALA A 89 -2.30 13.57 -15.13
N ALA A 90 -2.34 13.31 -16.44
CA ALA A 90 -3.53 13.53 -17.26
C ALA A 90 -4.71 12.64 -16.84
N VAL A 91 -4.44 11.41 -16.41
CA VAL A 91 -5.47 10.47 -15.91
C VAL A 91 -6.09 11.00 -14.61
N PHE A 92 -5.29 11.54 -13.71
CA PHE A 92 -5.77 12.12 -12.45
C PHE A 92 -6.60 13.40 -12.68
N ASP A 93 -6.21 14.25 -13.66
CA ASP A 93 -6.98 15.41 -14.05
C ASP A 93 -8.33 15.01 -14.67
N GLN A 94 -8.33 14.01 -15.55
CA GLN A 94 -9.55 13.47 -16.17
C GLN A 94 -10.48 12.87 -15.12
N PHE A 95 -9.96 12.10 -14.16
CA PHE A 95 -10.75 11.53 -13.08
C PHE A 95 -11.45 12.60 -12.26
N ALA A 96 -10.73 13.61 -11.76
CA ALA A 96 -11.31 14.68 -10.96
C ALA A 96 -12.30 15.53 -11.76
N THR A 97 -12.01 15.81 -13.04
CA THR A 97 -12.89 16.51 -13.95
C THR A 97 -14.17 15.73 -14.22
N ALA A 98 -14.07 14.41 -14.39
CA ALA A 98 -15.23 13.53 -14.59
C ALA A 98 -16.17 13.53 -13.37
N LEU A 99 -15.60 13.53 -12.14
CA LEU A 99 -16.38 13.66 -10.91
C LEU A 99 -17.13 14.99 -10.85
N LEU A 100 -16.47 16.08 -11.24
CA LEU A 100 -17.09 17.41 -11.27
C LEU A 100 -18.20 17.50 -12.31
N ASN A 101 -17.92 17.09 -13.56
CA ASN A 101 -18.87 17.16 -14.67
C ASN A 101 -20.08 16.22 -14.48
N GLY A 102 -19.87 15.09 -13.79
CA GLY A 102 -20.95 14.20 -13.39
C GLY A 102 -21.82 14.72 -12.25
N GLY A 103 -21.47 15.88 -11.66
CA GLY A 103 -22.16 16.44 -10.49
C GLY A 103 -21.96 15.60 -9.24
N PHE A 104 -20.85 14.85 -9.16
CA PHE A 104 -20.53 14.00 -8.01
C PHE A 104 -19.65 14.71 -6.99
N ALA A 105 -18.93 15.75 -7.40
CA ALA A 105 -18.15 16.59 -6.50
C ALA A 105 -19.09 17.55 -5.70
N PRO A 106 -18.73 17.86 -4.43
CA PRO A 106 -17.65 17.32 -3.66
C PRO A 106 -17.94 15.90 -3.15
N MET A 107 -16.99 14.99 -3.34
CA MET A 107 -17.10 13.64 -2.81
C MET A 107 -16.93 13.67 -1.28
N LYS A 108 -17.55 12.70 -0.59
CA LYS A 108 -17.32 12.41 0.83
C LYS A 108 -16.66 11.06 0.97
N PHE A 109 -15.59 11.03 1.75
CA PHE A 109 -14.85 9.82 2.11
C PHE A 109 -14.90 9.63 3.62
N ASP A 110 -15.57 8.58 4.07
CA ASP A 110 -15.66 8.19 5.48
C ASP A 110 -14.81 6.93 5.66
N VAL A 111 -13.66 7.09 6.29
CA VAL A 111 -12.65 6.04 6.48
C VAL A 111 -12.85 5.40 7.84
N ARG A 112 -12.95 4.08 7.88
CA ARG A 112 -13.19 3.29 9.10
C ARG A 112 -12.36 2.01 9.09
N ASP A 113 -12.29 1.35 10.24
CA ASP A 113 -11.72 0.01 10.41
C ASP A 113 -10.27 -0.06 9.87
N VAL A 114 -9.44 0.93 10.22
CA VAL A 114 -8.04 0.96 9.81
C VAL A 114 -7.30 -0.18 10.50
N ALA A 115 -6.62 -1.02 9.71
CA ALA A 115 -5.84 -2.15 10.18
C ALA A 115 -4.56 -2.29 9.35
N TRP A 116 -3.55 -2.98 9.87
CA TRP A 116 -2.40 -3.37 9.07
C TRP A 116 -2.80 -4.34 7.98
N SER A 117 -2.18 -4.24 6.81
CA SER A 117 -2.45 -5.14 5.69
C SER A 117 -1.85 -6.52 5.96
N ASP A 118 -2.62 -7.57 5.64
CA ASP A 118 -2.12 -8.96 5.68
C ASP A 118 -1.15 -9.27 4.53
N ARG A 119 -1.07 -8.40 3.52
CA ARG A 119 -0.22 -8.59 2.34
C ARG A 119 1.16 -7.96 2.51
N ASP A 120 1.18 -6.74 2.96
CA ASP A 120 2.41 -6.01 3.26
C ASP A 120 2.28 -5.39 4.67
N PRO A 121 3.14 -5.79 5.61
CA PRO A 121 3.05 -5.31 7.00
C PRO A 121 3.37 -3.82 7.16
N ALA A 122 3.88 -3.14 6.13
CA ALA A 122 4.06 -1.69 6.12
C ALA A 122 2.80 -0.95 5.69
N ASP A 123 1.90 -1.60 4.97
CA ASP A 123 0.68 -1.02 4.44
C ASP A 123 -0.47 -1.10 5.43
N VAL A 124 -1.46 -0.23 5.24
CA VAL A 124 -2.71 -0.29 5.98
C VAL A 124 -3.89 -0.47 5.03
N VAL A 125 -4.90 -1.17 5.52
CA VAL A 125 -6.20 -1.33 4.86
C VAL A 125 -7.25 -0.61 5.69
N ALA A 126 -8.15 0.10 5.03
CA ALA A 126 -9.28 0.75 5.66
C ALA A 126 -10.55 0.57 4.83
N ASN A 127 -11.69 0.41 5.49
CA ASN A 127 -12.99 0.47 4.83
C ASN A 127 -13.34 1.94 4.53
N VAL A 128 -13.51 2.27 3.25
CA VAL A 128 -13.85 3.62 2.82
C VAL A 128 -15.27 3.66 2.26
N ASN A 129 -16.14 4.41 2.93
CA ASN A 129 -17.46 4.72 2.42
C ASN A 129 -17.37 5.97 1.54
N VAL A 130 -17.65 5.79 0.27
CA VAL A 130 -17.65 6.87 -0.72
C VAL A 130 -19.09 7.31 -1.00
N SER A 131 -19.34 8.60 -0.91
CA SER A 131 -20.65 9.15 -1.21
C SER A 131 -20.56 10.52 -1.89
N SER A 132 -21.58 10.85 -2.64
CA SER A 132 -21.76 12.13 -3.32
C SER A 132 -23.01 12.84 -2.78
N PRO A 133 -23.06 14.17 -2.77
CA PRO A 133 -24.28 14.92 -2.47
C PRO A 133 -25.38 14.68 -3.50
N ASN A 134 -25.02 14.30 -4.72
CA ASN A 134 -25.98 13.94 -5.76
C ASN A 134 -26.67 12.60 -5.40
N PRO A 135 -28.02 12.54 -5.27
CA PRO A 135 -28.74 11.30 -4.97
C PRO A 135 -28.53 10.17 -5.99
N ARG A 136 -28.17 10.54 -7.24
CA ARG A 136 -27.85 9.62 -8.32
C ARG A 136 -26.36 9.31 -8.38
N GLY A 137 -25.55 9.93 -7.53
CA GLY A 137 -24.10 9.74 -7.46
C GLY A 137 -23.73 8.41 -6.84
N PRO A 138 -22.46 8.03 -6.98
CA PRO A 138 -21.97 6.79 -6.45
C PRO A 138 -22.12 6.74 -4.92
N ARG A 139 -22.54 5.58 -4.43
CA ARG A 139 -22.51 5.22 -3.02
C ARG A 139 -21.99 3.78 -2.96
N PHE A 140 -20.80 3.62 -2.48
CA PHE A 140 -20.19 2.31 -2.32
C PHE A 140 -19.23 2.32 -1.14
N SER A 141 -18.95 1.14 -0.64
CA SER A 141 -17.94 0.92 0.38
C SER A 141 -17.05 -0.24 -0.06
N PHE A 142 -15.76 -0.05 0.01
CA PHE A 142 -14.80 -1.14 -0.22
C PHE A 142 -13.50 -0.91 0.54
N PRO A 143 -12.74 -1.97 0.80
CA PRO A 143 -11.44 -1.87 1.43
C PRO A 143 -10.46 -1.19 0.47
N MET A 144 -9.80 -0.13 0.93
CA MET A 144 -8.72 0.55 0.24
C MET A 144 -7.41 0.32 0.99
N GLU A 145 -6.37 0.03 0.26
CA GLU A 145 -5.02 -0.17 0.79
C GLU A 145 -4.17 1.08 0.55
N PHE A 146 -3.40 1.46 1.57
CA PHE A 146 -2.55 2.64 1.57
C PHE A 146 -1.14 2.25 1.98
N THR A 147 -0.16 2.81 1.28
CA THR A 147 1.27 2.59 1.47
C THR A 147 1.90 3.83 2.12
N PRO A 148 2.83 3.69 3.06
CA PRO A 148 3.52 4.84 3.65
C PRO A 148 4.42 5.52 2.61
N PHE A 149 4.41 6.85 2.57
CA PHE A 149 5.21 7.62 1.63
C PHE A 149 5.61 8.98 2.21
N GLN A 150 6.90 9.28 2.27
CA GLN A 150 7.46 10.58 2.70
C GLN A 150 6.89 11.14 4.01
N GLY A 151 6.67 10.28 5.00
CA GLY A 151 6.09 10.67 6.29
C GLY A 151 4.58 10.86 6.28
N GLY A 152 3.90 10.52 5.19
CA GLY A 152 2.45 10.46 5.03
C GLY A 152 2.02 9.13 4.40
N TRP A 153 0.91 9.17 3.68
CA TRP A 153 0.30 8.01 3.03
C TRP A 153 -0.02 8.29 1.57
N GLN A 154 0.00 7.26 0.77
CA GLN A 154 -0.45 7.24 -0.63
C GLN A 154 -1.38 6.05 -0.85
N LEU A 155 -2.22 6.11 -1.85
CA LEU A 155 -3.07 4.99 -2.25
C LEU A 155 -2.20 3.92 -2.90
N SER A 156 -2.37 2.64 -2.53
CA SER A 156 -1.64 1.56 -3.21
C SER A 156 -1.99 1.51 -4.70
N ALA A 157 -1.04 1.11 -5.53
CA ALA A 157 -1.24 1.02 -6.97
C ALA A 157 -2.48 0.20 -7.33
N ARG A 158 -2.66 -0.95 -6.67
CA ARG A 158 -3.82 -1.83 -6.86
C ARG A 158 -5.15 -1.12 -6.56
N THR A 159 -5.22 -0.40 -5.46
CA THR A 159 -6.44 0.32 -5.08
C THR A 159 -6.72 1.46 -6.04
N ALA A 160 -5.67 2.16 -6.49
CA ALA A 160 -5.79 3.22 -7.48
C ALA A 160 -6.33 2.70 -8.81
N ASP A 161 -5.84 1.56 -9.30
CA ASP A 161 -6.33 0.94 -10.53
C ASP A 161 -7.83 0.65 -10.46
N VAL A 162 -8.29 0.09 -9.35
CA VAL A 162 -9.72 -0.18 -9.12
C VAL A 162 -10.52 1.13 -9.08
N LEU A 163 -10.05 2.14 -8.35
CA LEU A 163 -10.75 3.42 -8.20
C LEU A 163 -10.84 4.17 -9.53
N LEU A 164 -9.76 4.21 -10.30
CA LEU A 164 -9.70 4.90 -11.59
C LEU A 164 -10.51 4.17 -12.67
N ALA A 165 -10.58 2.84 -12.61
CA ALA A 165 -11.44 2.04 -13.50
C ALA A 165 -12.94 2.31 -13.26
N TYR A 166 -13.34 2.67 -12.04
CA TYR A 166 -14.71 3.09 -11.70
C TYR A 166 -15.02 4.55 -12.11
N SER A 167 -14.23 5.13 -13.00
CA SER A 167 -14.49 6.48 -13.50
C SER A 167 -15.90 6.59 -14.09
N PRO A 168 -16.63 7.69 -13.82
CA PRO A 168 -18.03 7.89 -14.28
C PRO A 168 -18.22 7.79 -15.80
N ALA A 169 -17.14 7.88 -16.56
CA ALA A 169 -17.17 7.69 -18.02
C ALA A 169 -17.57 6.26 -18.44
N GLN A 170 -17.43 5.26 -17.55
CA GLN A 170 -17.83 3.86 -17.81
C GLN A 170 -19.25 3.55 -17.33
N VAL A 171 -19.86 4.41 -16.54
CA VAL A 171 -21.22 4.24 -15.98
C VAL A 171 -22.24 5.03 -16.80
N ALA A 172 -21.84 5.71 -17.86
CA ALA A 172 -22.78 6.36 -18.77
C ALA A 172 -23.70 5.30 -19.40
N PRO A 173 -25.05 5.43 -19.23
CA PRO A 173 -25.95 4.52 -19.92
C PRO A 173 -25.70 4.63 -21.44
N PRO A 174 -25.84 3.52 -22.18
CA PRO A 174 -25.66 3.56 -23.63
C PRO A 174 -26.54 4.64 -24.20
N ALA A 175 -25.91 5.55 -24.97
CA ALA A 175 -26.61 6.64 -25.61
C ALA A 175 -27.84 6.07 -26.35
N ALA A 176 -29.05 6.55 -25.98
CA ALA A 176 -30.25 6.15 -26.64
C ALA A 176 -30.08 6.43 -28.14
N THR A 177 -30.09 5.38 -28.96
CA THR A 177 -30.06 5.48 -30.41
C THR A 177 -31.25 6.34 -30.83
N PRO A 178 -31.04 7.46 -31.53
CA PRO A 178 -32.16 8.23 -32.01
C PRO A 178 -32.97 7.38 -32.99
N GLY A 179 -34.18 7.02 -32.61
CA GLY A 179 -35.12 6.27 -33.41
C GLY A 179 -35.36 6.99 -34.74
N ARG A 180 -35.28 6.21 -35.78
CA ARG A 180 -35.53 6.58 -37.17
C ARG A 180 -37.04 6.65 -37.42
#